data_fc6b9a077cd3873fe5bc99e2be83f7c5
#
_entry.id   fc6b9a077cd3873fe5bc99e2be83f7c5
#
_cell.length_a   1.000
_cell.length_b   1.000
_cell.length_c   1.000
_cell.angle_alpha   90.00
_cell.angle_beta   90.00
_cell.angle_gamma   90.00
#
_symmetry.space_group_name_H-M   'P 1'
#
loop_
_entity.id
_entity.type
_entity.pdbx_description
1 polymer ?
#
loop_
_entity_poly.entity_id
_entity_poly.type
_entity_poly.pdbx_seq_one_letter_code
_entity_poly.pdbx_strand_id
1 'polypeptide(L)' 'MGDIMYTVEKIEDNIVILEDRSKNTFFNIEKSNLPNNIKEGDILEVVDGKYIINKDSTKKIKEDIRNKFNSLMN' A
#
# COMPACT_ATOMS: atom_id res chain seq x y z
N MET A 1 -14.91 -11.93 7.14
CA MET A 1 -14.05 -12.07 6.04
C MET A 1 -13.15 -10.90 5.86
N GLY A 2 -11.92 -11.00 6.17
CA GLY A 2 -10.99 -9.91 6.00
C GLY A 2 -10.62 -9.74 4.54
N ASP A 3 -10.63 -8.53 4.08
CA ASP A 3 -10.09 -8.23 2.78
C ASP A 3 -8.59 -8.41 2.83
N ILE A 4 -8.03 -8.94 1.76
CA ILE A 4 -6.57 -9.06 1.65
C ILE A 4 -6.02 -7.70 1.28
N MET A 5 -5.13 -7.20 2.11
CA MET A 5 -4.51 -5.90 1.87
C MET A 5 -2.99 -6.02 1.81
N TYR A 6 -2.41 -5.25 0.92
CA TYR A 6 -0.96 -5.20 0.73
C TYR A 6 -0.49 -3.76 0.75
N THR A 7 0.73 -3.54 1.20
CA THR A 7 1.35 -2.22 1.15
C THR A 7 2.36 -2.19 0.00
N VAL A 8 2.35 -1.12 -0.78
CA VAL A 8 3.35 -0.92 -1.83
C VAL A 8 4.65 -0.50 -1.15
N GLU A 9 5.60 -1.42 -1.10
CA GLU A 9 6.88 -1.18 -0.43
C GLU A 9 7.85 -0.43 -1.32
N LYS A 10 7.94 -0.85 -2.59
CA LYS A 10 8.88 -0.25 -3.53
C LYS A 10 8.38 -0.43 -4.95
N ILE A 11 8.62 0.56 -5.79
CA ILE A 11 8.29 0.50 -7.20
C ILE A 11 9.60 0.58 -7.99
N GLU A 12 9.89 -0.46 -8.76
CA GLU A 12 11.02 -0.51 -9.67
C GLU A 12 10.48 -0.73 -11.08
N ASP A 13 11.09 -0.12 -12.06
CA ASP A 13 10.71 -0.20 -13.48
C ASP A 13 9.37 -0.91 -13.79
N ASN A 14 9.40 -2.22 -13.97
CA ASN A 14 8.22 -3.03 -14.30
C ASN A 14 7.75 -3.89 -13.13
N ILE A 15 8.40 -3.81 -11.99
CA ILE A 15 8.13 -4.67 -10.84
C ILE A 15 7.77 -3.80 -9.63
N VAL A 16 6.78 -4.26 -8.90
CA VAL A 16 6.38 -3.62 -7.65
C VAL A 16 6.52 -4.64 -6.53
N ILE A 17 7.16 -4.23 -5.44
CA ILE A 17 7.31 -5.07 -4.27
C ILE A 17 6.18 -4.74 -3.30
N LEU A 18 5.37 -5.74 -2.99
CA LEU A 18 4.26 -5.61 -2.06
C LEU A 18 4.57 -6.34 -0.76
N GLU A 19 4.12 -5.78 0.32
CA GLU A 19 4.21 -6.40 1.64
C GLU A 19 2.85 -6.91 2.07
N ASP A 20 2.79 -8.19 2.43
CA ASP A 20 1.62 -8.74 3.12
C ASP A 20 1.86 -8.56 4.61
N ARG A 21 1.23 -7.53 5.18
CA ARG A 21 1.48 -7.16 6.58
C ARG A 21 0.95 -8.20 7.56
N SER A 22 -0.06 -8.96 7.18
CA SER A 22 -0.61 -9.99 8.05
C SER A 22 0.34 -11.16 8.23
N LYS A 23 1.12 -11.46 7.19
CA LYS A 23 2.08 -12.54 7.20
C LYS A 23 3.52 -12.08 7.32
N ASN A 24 3.74 -10.77 7.26
CA ASN A 24 5.07 -10.16 7.30
C ASN A 24 5.96 -10.73 6.19
N THR A 25 5.40 -10.86 4.99
CA THR A 25 6.11 -11.39 3.82
C THR A 25 6.07 -10.39 2.68
N PHE A 26 7.04 -10.51 1.77
CA PHE A 26 7.14 -9.64 0.60
C PHE A 26 7.06 -10.49 -0.65
N PHE A 27 6.51 -9.93 -1.71
CA PHE A 27 6.49 -10.60 -3.01
C PHE A 27 6.51 -9.55 -4.12
N ASN A 28 6.93 -9.99 -5.31
CA ASN A 28 7.01 -9.13 -6.48
C ASN A 28 5.80 -9.36 -7.37
N ILE A 29 5.31 -8.27 -7.96
CA ILE A 29 4.22 -8.36 -8.93
C ILE A 29 4.54 -7.42 -10.09
N GLU A 30 4.10 -7.78 -11.28
CA GLU A 30 4.30 -6.93 -12.44
C GLU A 30 3.48 -5.66 -12.30
N LYS A 31 4.09 -4.52 -12.58
CA LYS A 31 3.43 -3.23 -12.47
C LYS A 31 2.18 -3.15 -13.34
N SER A 32 2.18 -3.83 -14.49
CA SER A 32 1.05 -3.84 -15.41
C SER A 32 -0.21 -4.48 -14.81
N ASN A 33 -0.06 -5.27 -13.74
CA ASN A 33 -1.18 -5.90 -13.06
C ASN A 33 -1.78 -5.01 -11.98
N LEU A 34 -1.24 -3.81 -11.80
CA LEU A 34 -1.67 -2.87 -10.75
C LEU A 34 -2.23 -1.59 -11.35
N PRO A 35 -2.99 -0.81 -10.57
CA PRO A 35 -3.45 0.49 -11.04
C PRO A 35 -2.28 1.39 -11.45
N ASN A 36 -2.48 2.22 -12.45
CA ASN A 36 -1.42 3.06 -13.01
C ASN A 36 -0.93 4.15 -12.06
N ASN A 37 -1.76 4.53 -11.11
CA ASN A 37 -1.48 5.65 -10.22
C ASN A 37 -0.98 5.23 -8.84
N ILE A 38 -0.43 4.03 -8.72
CA ILE A 38 0.12 3.57 -7.43
C ILE A 38 1.38 4.35 -7.08
N LYS A 39 1.60 4.49 -5.78
CA LYS A 39 2.79 5.12 -5.22
C LYS A 39 3.28 4.30 -4.04
N GLU A 40 4.55 4.43 -3.72
CA GLU A 40 5.10 3.78 -2.54
C GLU A 40 4.35 4.24 -1.30
N GLY A 41 3.99 3.29 -0.45
CA GLY A 41 3.21 3.54 0.74
C GLY A 41 1.71 3.37 0.56
N ASP A 42 1.23 3.21 -0.67
CA ASP A 42 -0.19 2.98 -0.91
C ASP A 42 -0.62 1.62 -0.38
N ILE A 43 -1.87 1.56 0.06
CA ILE A 43 -2.49 0.31 0.48
C ILE A 43 -3.33 -0.21 -0.66
N LEU A 44 -3.07 -1.45 -1.06
CA LEU A 44 -3.83 -2.12 -2.10
C LEU A 44 -4.77 -3.14 -1.48
N GLU A 45 -5.98 -3.19 -1.99
CA GLU A 45 -6.99 -4.16 -1.59
C GLU A 45 -7.30 -5.06 -2.77
N VAL A 46 -7.51 -6.35 -2.52
CA VAL A 46 -7.88 -7.29 -3.57
C VAL A 46 -9.38 -7.47 -3.55
N VAL A 47 -10.03 -7.08 -4.63
CA VAL A 47 -11.47 -7.19 -4.80
C VAL A 47 -11.74 -7.91 -6.12
N ASP A 48 -12.42 -9.05 -6.05
CA ASP A 48 -12.74 -9.87 -7.23
C ASP A 48 -11.50 -10.18 -8.07
N GLY A 49 -10.39 -10.49 -7.41
CA GLY A 49 -9.15 -10.83 -8.08
C GLY A 49 -8.39 -9.64 -8.65
N LYS A 50 -8.83 -8.44 -8.39
CA LYS A 50 -8.19 -7.22 -8.89
C LYS A 50 -7.62 -6.41 -7.74
N TYR A 51 -6.51 -5.74 -8.01
CA TYR A 51 -5.89 -4.84 -7.03
C TYR A 51 -6.46 -3.45 -7.16
N ILE A 52 -6.93 -2.89 -6.07
CA ILE A 52 -7.52 -1.56 -6.02
C ILE A 52 -6.79 -0.77 -4.92
N ILE A 53 -6.50 0.51 -5.20
CA ILE A 53 -5.93 1.38 -4.18
C ILE A 53 -7.01 1.71 -3.16
N ASN A 54 -6.75 1.38 -1.91
CA ASN A 54 -7.64 1.77 -0.81
C ASN A 54 -7.23 3.15 -0.34
N LYS A 55 -7.85 4.17 -0.87
CA LYS A 55 -7.49 5.55 -0.60
C LYS A 55 -7.72 5.95 0.84
N ASP A 56 -8.76 5.43 1.45
CA ASP A 56 -9.07 5.75 2.83
C ASP A 56 -8.00 5.25 3.78
N SER A 57 -7.58 3.99 3.64
CA SER A 57 -6.52 3.44 4.47
C SER A 57 -5.19 4.12 4.22
N THR A 58 -4.86 4.38 2.96
CA THR A 58 -3.63 5.07 2.60
C THR A 58 -3.60 6.46 3.22
N LYS A 59 -4.68 7.20 3.08
CA LYS A 59 -4.79 8.56 3.62
C LYS A 59 -4.68 8.55 5.14
N LYS A 60 -5.35 7.62 5.79
CA LYS A 60 -5.34 7.54 7.25
C LYS A 60 -3.94 7.30 7.79
N ILE A 61 -3.19 6.40 7.17
CA ILE A 61 -1.81 6.12 7.60
C ILE A 61 -0.95 7.37 7.44
N LYS A 62 -1.07 8.06 6.32
CA LYS A 62 -0.29 9.28 6.07
C LYS A 62 -0.65 10.39 7.04
N GLU A 63 -1.93 10.53 7.38
CA GLU A 63 -2.38 11.51 8.36
C GLU A 63 -1.85 11.20 9.76
N ASP A 64 -1.89 9.93 10.16
CA ASP A 64 -1.37 9.52 11.47
C ASP A 64 0.12 9.82 11.59
N ILE A 65 0.90 9.56 10.56
CA ILE A 65 2.33 9.88 10.55
C ILE A 65 2.54 11.39 10.66
N ARG A 66 1.77 12.16 9.91
CA ARG A 66 1.87 13.61 9.95
C ARG A 66 1.54 14.17 11.33
N ASN A 67 0.49 13.64 11.94
CA ASN A 67 0.06 14.09 13.28
C ASN A 67 1.13 13.80 14.33
N LYS A 68 1.73 12.63 14.27
CA LYS A 68 2.83 12.29 15.18
C LYS A 68 4.01 13.21 15.01
N PHE A 69 4.37 13.50 13.77
CA PHE A 69 5.47 14.40 13.46
C PHE A 69 5.18 15.81 14.02
N ASN A 70 3.97 16.32 13.79
CA ASN A 70 3.57 17.63 14.30
C ASN A 70 3.62 17.66 15.82
N SER A 71 3.18 16.61 16.49
CA SER A 71 3.21 16.53 17.94
C SER A 71 4.64 16.59 18.48
N LEU A 72 5.58 15.99 17.78
CA LEU A 72 6.98 16.01 18.19
C LEU A 72 7.62 17.39 18.00
N MET A 73 7.10 18.19 17.09
CA MET A 73 7.64 19.52 16.82
C MET A 73 7.07 20.60 17.74
N ASN A 74 6.01 20.29 18.41
CA ASN A 74 5.42 21.19 19.37
C ASN A 74 5.92 20.86 20.78
#